data_8bf84655a54ef5a15f51337d46de4e7b
#
_entry.id   8bf84655a54ef5a15f51337d46de4e7b
#
_cell.length_a   1.000
_cell.length_b   1.000
_cell.length_c   1.000
_cell.angle_alpha   90.00
_cell.angle_beta   90.00
_cell.angle_gamma   90.00
#
_symmetry.space_group_name_H-M   'P 1'
#
loop_
_entity.id
_entity.type
_entity.pdbx_description
1 polymer ?
#
loop_
_entity_poly.entity_id
_entity_poly.type
_entity_poly.pdbx_seq_one_letter_code
_entity_poly.pdbx_strand_id
1 'polypeptide(L)'
;FSVNCFYSKTRNFSNYVTLKDFDEDWNNAKYKIGGIDPQGYTRIGTALRHSGALLDKRNAKNKWVILISDGKPNDFDKYEGRYGINDVKQALRELKQKNINSYALAIEAQAKYYLPQMFGQNHYQILTTPVDLLSSLVKFYEKLKCLP
;
A
#
# COMPACT_ATOMS: atom_id res chain seq x y z
N PHE A 1 6.26 12.79 2.74
CA PHE A 1 5.79 11.47 2.28
C PHE A 1 6.89 10.70 1.56
N SER A 2 6.79 9.37 1.54
CA SER A 2 7.62 8.52 0.69
C SER A 2 6.75 7.79 -0.34
N VAL A 3 7.35 7.42 -1.47
CA VAL A 3 6.73 6.57 -2.50
C VAL A 3 7.61 5.36 -2.69
N ASN A 4 7.00 4.20 -2.60
CA ASN A 4 7.72 2.94 -2.68
C ASN A 4 6.96 1.97 -3.58
N CYS A 5 7.68 1.13 -4.30
CA CYS A 5 7.09 -0.01 -4.98
C CYS A 5 7.66 -1.31 -4.40
N PHE A 6 6.90 -2.38 -4.56
CA PHE A 6 7.31 -3.69 -4.06
C PHE A 6 6.90 -4.78 -5.04
N TYR A 7 7.67 -5.84 -5.03
CA TYR A 7 7.37 -7.08 -5.74
C TYR A 7 8.05 -8.25 -5.06
N SER A 8 7.55 -9.45 -5.27
CA SER A 8 8.18 -10.67 -4.77
C SER A 8 8.46 -11.66 -5.89
N LYS A 9 9.44 -12.54 -5.68
CA LYS A 9 9.74 -13.67 -6.55
C LYS A 9 9.40 -14.98 -5.88
N THR A 10 9.58 -15.06 -4.56
CA THR A 10 9.25 -16.19 -3.70
C THR A 10 8.92 -15.68 -2.30
N ARG A 11 8.44 -16.57 -1.42
CA ARG A 11 8.20 -16.24 0.00
C ARG A 11 9.46 -15.70 0.73
N ASN A 12 10.64 -16.05 0.28
CA ASN A 12 11.91 -15.66 0.89
C ASN A 12 12.57 -14.48 0.18
N PHE A 13 11.99 -14.00 -0.92
CA PHE A 13 12.58 -12.95 -1.73
C PHE A 13 11.52 -11.92 -2.12
N SER A 14 11.48 -10.84 -1.36
CA SER A 14 10.65 -9.67 -1.62
C SER A 14 11.52 -8.43 -1.76
N ASN A 15 11.31 -7.68 -2.83
CA ASN A 15 11.94 -6.38 -3.04
C ASN A 15 11.01 -5.26 -2.59
N TYR A 16 11.61 -4.26 -1.97
CA TYR A 16 10.97 -3.02 -1.61
C TYR A 16 11.87 -1.88 -2.08
N VAL A 17 11.42 -1.14 -3.07
CA VAL A 17 12.21 -0.12 -3.76
C VAL A 17 11.67 1.25 -3.42
N THR A 18 12.51 2.09 -2.82
CA THR A 18 12.16 3.48 -2.54
C THR A 18 12.36 4.33 -3.78
N LEU A 19 11.27 4.86 -4.30
CA LEU A 19 11.26 5.77 -5.46
C LEU A 19 11.42 7.21 -5.00
N LYS A 20 10.81 7.56 -3.88
CA LYS A 20 10.96 8.84 -3.20
C LYS A 20 11.09 8.60 -1.69
N ASP A 21 12.18 9.01 -1.11
CA ASP A 21 12.31 9.02 0.36
C ASP A 21 11.60 10.24 0.96
N PHE A 22 11.35 10.19 2.28
CA PHE A 22 10.66 11.25 3.03
C PHE A 22 11.31 12.62 2.86
N ASP A 23 12.64 12.65 2.89
CA ASP A 23 13.45 13.87 2.90
C ASP A 23 13.96 14.24 1.49
N GLU A 24 13.61 13.46 0.46
CA GLU A 24 13.99 13.70 -0.93
C GLU A 24 13.07 14.75 -1.58
N ASP A 25 13.64 15.64 -2.40
CA ASP A 25 12.87 16.60 -3.18
C ASP A 25 12.05 15.92 -4.27
N TRP A 26 10.81 16.38 -4.47
CA TRP A 26 9.88 15.84 -5.45
C TRP A 26 10.42 15.94 -6.90
N ASN A 27 11.07 17.05 -7.23
CA ASN A 27 11.57 17.26 -8.59
C ASN A 27 12.64 16.22 -9.00
N ASN A 28 13.39 15.71 -8.04
CA ASN A 28 14.35 14.63 -8.26
C ASN A 28 13.69 13.25 -8.32
N ALA A 29 12.69 13.03 -7.45
CA ALA A 29 12.05 11.73 -7.30
C ALA A 29 11.06 11.39 -8.42
N LYS A 30 10.34 12.37 -8.96
CA LYS A 30 9.25 12.15 -9.94
C LYS A 30 9.68 11.35 -11.18
N TYR A 31 10.92 11.47 -11.62
CA TYR A 31 11.45 10.74 -12.77
C TYR A 31 11.62 9.25 -12.48
N LYS A 32 11.91 8.87 -11.24
CA LYS A 32 12.01 7.45 -10.84
C LYS A 32 10.67 6.75 -10.95
N ILE A 33 9.57 7.46 -10.65
CA ILE A 33 8.21 6.91 -10.72
C ILE A 33 7.82 6.59 -12.16
N GLY A 34 8.19 7.45 -13.11
CA GLY A 34 7.94 7.22 -14.53
C GLY A 34 8.73 6.07 -15.16
N GLY A 35 9.79 5.61 -14.51
CA GLY A 35 10.65 4.50 -14.97
C GLY A 35 10.34 3.14 -14.34
N ILE A 36 9.17 2.97 -13.70
CA ILE A 36 8.80 1.69 -13.08
C ILE A 36 8.30 0.71 -14.13
N ASP A 37 8.91 -0.46 -14.17
CA ASP A 37 8.42 -1.60 -14.94
C ASP A 37 7.72 -2.61 -14.02
N PRO A 38 6.61 -3.24 -14.45
CA PRO A 38 5.94 -4.30 -13.72
C PRO A 38 6.86 -5.49 -13.51
N GLN A 39 6.94 -6.00 -12.28
CA GLN A 39 7.79 -7.14 -11.95
C GLN A 39 7.15 -8.05 -10.90
N GLY A 40 7.41 -9.37 -11.03
CA GLY A 40 7.15 -10.36 -9.99
C GLY A 40 5.70 -10.50 -9.54
N TYR A 41 5.55 -10.89 -8.28
CA TYR A 41 4.27 -11.14 -7.62
C TYR A 41 3.97 -10.07 -6.56
N THR A 42 2.78 -10.14 -5.97
CA THR A 42 2.23 -9.10 -5.08
C THR A 42 2.05 -9.61 -3.64
N ARG A 43 3.15 -9.76 -2.90
CA ARG A 43 3.13 -10.15 -1.48
C ARG A 43 2.90 -8.92 -0.60
N ILE A 44 1.65 -8.50 -0.49
CA ILE A 44 1.23 -7.24 0.16
C ILE A 44 1.59 -7.19 1.65
N GLY A 45 1.40 -8.28 2.38
CA GLY A 45 1.63 -8.31 3.83
C GLY A 45 3.07 -7.98 4.22
N THR A 46 4.04 -8.47 3.46
CA THR A 46 5.47 -8.16 3.67
C THR A 46 5.76 -6.68 3.43
N ALA A 47 5.22 -6.11 2.35
CA ALA A 47 5.38 -4.70 2.02
C ALA A 47 4.77 -3.79 3.09
N LEU A 48 3.58 -4.12 3.60
CA LEU A 48 2.92 -3.38 4.67
C LEU A 48 3.75 -3.37 5.96
N ARG A 49 4.29 -4.53 6.38
CA ARG A 49 5.15 -4.61 7.57
C ARG A 49 6.43 -3.80 7.40
N HIS A 50 7.03 -3.84 6.22
CA HIS A 50 8.23 -3.04 5.94
C HIS A 50 7.93 -1.54 5.97
N SER A 51 6.84 -1.10 5.31
CA SER A 51 6.37 0.29 5.38
C SER A 51 6.10 0.73 6.83
N GLY A 52 5.49 -0.15 7.61
CA GLY A 52 5.25 0.09 9.04
C GLY A 52 6.52 0.28 9.84
N ALA A 53 7.55 -0.54 9.59
CA ALA A 53 8.85 -0.41 10.26
C ALA A 53 9.58 0.90 9.90
N LEU A 54 9.43 1.38 8.67
CA LEU A 54 9.98 2.67 8.24
C LEU A 54 9.25 3.84 8.91
N LEU A 55 7.91 3.80 8.94
CA LEU A 55 7.09 4.84 9.57
C LEU A 55 7.24 4.87 11.09
N ASP A 56 7.44 3.73 11.72
CA ASP A 56 7.62 3.62 13.17
C ASP A 56 8.82 4.45 13.67
N LYS A 57 9.87 4.53 12.86
CA LYS A 57 11.08 5.33 13.13
C LYS A 57 10.88 6.84 12.93
N ARG A 58 9.78 7.27 12.34
CA ARG A 58 9.52 8.69 12.06
C ARG A 58 8.77 9.33 13.23
N ASN A 59 9.22 10.51 13.63
CA ASN A 59 8.54 11.31 14.65
C ASN A 59 7.42 12.12 13.99
N ALA A 60 6.22 11.52 13.89
CA ALA A 60 5.03 12.14 13.34
C ALA A 60 3.80 11.74 14.15
N LYS A 61 2.90 12.70 14.36
CA LYS A 61 1.65 12.50 15.10
C LYS A 61 0.71 11.55 14.36
N ASN A 62 0.53 11.75 13.07
CA ASN A 62 -0.35 10.97 12.21
C ASN A 62 0.47 10.21 11.16
N LYS A 63 0.39 8.88 11.20
CA LYS A 63 1.12 8.00 10.28
C LYS A 63 0.14 7.19 9.45
N TRP A 64 0.37 7.16 8.15
CA TRP A 64 -0.50 6.47 7.20
C TRP A 64 0.30 5.65 6.18
N VAL A 65 -0.18 4.46 5.90
CA VAL A 65 0.22 3.65 4.74
C VAL A 65 -0.94 3.63 3.76
N ILE A 66 -0.70 4.07 2.53
CA ILE A 66 -1.66 3.98 1.44
C ILE A 66 -1.17 2.91 0.48
N LEU A 67 -1.93 1.83 0.34
CA LEU A 67 -1.69 0.80 -0.66
C LEU A 67 -2.40 1.18 -1.96
N ILE A 68 -1.66 1.22 -3.06
CA ILE A 68 -2.22 1.33 -4.41
C ILE A 68 -1.97 -0.01 -5.09
N SER A 69 -3.01 -0.67 -5.57
CA SER A 69 -2.91 -2.00 -6.19
C SER A 69 -3.95 -2.16 -7.29
N ASP A 70 -3.58 -2.89 -8.32
CA ASP A 70 -4.47 -3.32 -9.40
C ASP A 70 -4.89 -4.79 -9.28
N GLY A 71 -4.50 -5.47 -8.21
CA GLY A 71 -4.80 -6.88 -8.02
C GLY A 71 -4.80 -7.37 -6.58
N LYS A 72 -5.22 -8.62 -6.45
CA LYS A 72 -5.23 -9.36 -5.18
C LYS A 72 -3.83 -9.83 -4.77
N PRO A 73 -3.62 -10.15 -3.47
CA PRO A 73 -2.37 -10.77 -3.04
C PRO A 73 -2.11 -12.06 -3.80
N ASN A 74 -0.93 -12.20 -4.36
CA ASN A 74 -0.47 -13.45 -4.98
C ASN A 74 1.04 -13.62 -4.86
N ASP A 75 1.51 -14.86 -4.95
CA ASP A 75 2.92 -15.23 -5.08
C ASP A 75 3.05 -16.66 -5.60
N PHE A 76 4.26 -17.02 -6.00
CA PHE A 76 4.61 -18.34 -6.55
C PHE A 76 4.24 -19.52 -5.62
N ASP A 77 4.31 -19.33 -4.31
CA ASP A 77 4.02 -20.35 -3.28
C ASP A 77 2.54 -20.39 -2.85
N LYS A 78 1.62 -20.04 -3.74
CA LYS A 78 0.17 -20.01 -3.46
C LYS A 78 -0.21 -18.99 -2.37
N TYR A 79 0.52 -17.87 -2.30
CA TYR A 79 0.14 -16.73 -1.49
C TYR A 79 -1.06 -16.02 -2.11
N GLU A 80 -2.20 -16.69 -2.10
CA GLU A 80 -3.46 -16.22 -2.66
C GLU A 80 -4.65 -16.69 -1.81
N GLY A 81 -5.85 -16.27 -2.17
CA GLY A 81 -7.06 -16.65 -1.47
C GLY A 81 -6.98 -16.33 0.03
N ARG A 82 -7.40 -17.28 0.86
CA ARG A 82 -7.43 -17.12 2.32
C ARG A 82 -6.07 -16.80 2.93
N TYR A 83 -5.01 -17.41 2.43
CA TYR A 83 -3.67 -17.22 2.98
C TYR A 83 -3.19 -15.77 2.79
N GLY A 84 -3.23 -15.28 1.55
CA GLY A 84 -2.84 -13.89 1.25
C GLY A 84 -3.70 -12.86 1.97
N ILE A 85 -5.02 -13.07 1.98
CA ILE A 85 -5.97 -12.18 2.67
C ILE A 85 -5.69 -12.12 4.19
N ASN A 86 -5.47 -13.28 4.83
CA ASN A 86 -5.21 -13.34 6.27
C ASN A 86 -3.85 -12.74 6.64
N ASP A 87 -2.82 -12.90 5.81
CA ASP A 87 -1.52 -12.27 6.05
C ASP A 87 -1.62 -10.75 5.95
N VAL A 88 -2.32 -10.22 4.94
CA VAL A 88 -2.56 -8.77 4.84
C VAL A 88 -3.36 -8.26 6.03
N LYS A 89 -4.43 -8.96 6.42
CA LYS A 89 -5.22 -8.61 7.61
C LYS A 89 -4.38 -8.58 8.89
N GLN A 90 -3.47 -9.53 9.04
CA GLN A 90 -2.56 -9.57 10.19
C GLN A 90 -1.55 -8.41 10.13
N ALA A 91 -0.96 -8.12 8.97
CA ALA A 91 -0.07 -6.98 8.81
C ALA A 91 -0.75 -5.65 9.15
N LEU A 92 -2.01 -5.47 8.75
CA LEU A 92 -2.80 -4.28 9.09
C LEU A 92 -3.07 -4.15 10.60
N ARG A 93 -3.30 -5.26 11.29
CA ARG A 93 -3.42 -5.26 12.77
C ARG A 93 -2.11 -4.84 13.43
N GLU A 94 -0.97 -5.32 12.93
CA GLU A 94 0.36 -4.95 13.42
C GLU A 94 0.64 -3.46 13.21
N LEU A 95 0.24 -2.88 12.07
CA LEU A 95 0.30 -1.44 11.83
C LEU A 95 -0.53 -0.66 12.84
N LYS A 96 -1.77 -1.10 13.07
CA LYS A 96 -2.68 -0.45 14.01
C LYS A 96 -2.14 -0.46 15.44
N GLN A 97 -1.50 -1.54 15.88
CA GLN A 97 -0.84 -1.63 17.20
C GLN A 97 0.29 -0.59 17.36
N LYS A 98 0.88 -0.14 16.25
CA LYS A 98 1.89 0.93 16.21
C LYS A 98 1.31 2.32 15.96
N ASN A 99 0.00 2.48 16.05
CA ASN A 99 -0.71 3.73 15.72
C ASN A 99 -0.46 4.20 14.27
N ILE A 100 -0.30 3.27 13.36
CA ILE A 100 -0.16 3.53 11.93
C ILE A 100 -1.48 3.17 11.26
N ASN A 101 -2.10 4.14 10.63
CA ASN A 101 -3.33 3.98 9.88
C ASN A 101 -3.05 3.42 8.49
N SER A 102 -4.06 2.79 7.88
CA SER A 102 -3.93 2.21 6.55
C SER A 102 -5.16 2.50 5.70
N TYR A 103 -4.93 2.65 4.41
CA TYR A 103 -5.98 2.83 3.42
C TYR A 103 -5.57 2.15 2.10
N ALA A 104 -6.54 1.64 1.35
CA ALA A 104 -6.28 1.02 0.05
C ALA A 104 -7.02 1.74 -1.08
N LEU A 105 -6.33 1.92 -2.20
CA LEU A 105 -6.90 2.34 -3.48
C LEU A 105 -6.67 1.21 -4.49
N ALA A 106 -7.73 0.62 -4.99
CA ALA A 106 -7.65 -0.48 -5.95
C ALA A 106 -8.31 -0.14 -7.29
N ILE A 107 -7.65 -0.53 -8.37
CA ILE A 107 -8.09 -0.27 -9.76
C ILE A 107 -8.63 -1.57 -10.38
N GLU A 108 -9.26 -2.42 -9.60
CA GLU A 108 -9.79 -3.69 -10.05
C GLU A 108 -11.24 -3.88 -9.57
N ALA A 109 -12.16 -4.21 -10.48
CA ALA A 109 -13.55 -4.42 -10.13
C ALA A 109 -13.76 -5.59 -9.13
N GLN A 110 -12.89 -6.61 -9.17
CA GLN A 110 -12.92 -7.74 -8.25
C GLN A 110 -12.44 -7.38 -6.82
N ALA A 111 -11.85 -6.22 -6.63
CA ALA A 111 -11.40 -5.74 -5.32
C ALA A 111 -12.53 -5.69 -4.27
N LYS A 112 -13.78 -5.54 -4.69
CA LYS A 112 -14.98 -5.63 -3.84
C LYS A 112 -15.13 -6.95 -3.07
N TYR A 113 -14.49 -8.03 -3.53
CA TYR A 113 -14.55 -9.32 -2.87
C TYR A 113 -13.47 -9.56 -1.81
N TYR A 114 -12.32 -8.90 -1.93
CA TYR A 114 -11.19 -9.14 -1.02
C TYR A 114 -10.82 -7.92 -0.15
N LEU A 115 -10.96 -6.68 -0.63
CA LEU A 115 -10.63 -5.49 0.16
C LEU A 115 -11.40 -5.37 1.47
N PRO A 116 -12.74 -5.61 1.51
CA PRO A 116 -13.48 -5.56 2.77
C PRO A 116 -12.96 -6.56 3.80
N GLN A 117 -12.49 -7.73 3.32
CA GLN A 117 -11.95 -8.77 4.19
C GLN A 117 -10.58 -8.39 4.75
N MET A 118 -9.74 -7.67 3.99
CA MET A 118 -8.41 -7.23 4.40
C MET A 118 -8.46 -5.94 5.24
N PHE A 119 -9.03 -4.88 4.68
CA PHE A 119 -8.99 -3.54 5.25
C PHE A 119 -10.18 -3.19 6.15
N GLY A 120 -11.26 -3.95 6.09
CA GLY A 120 -12.53 -3.61 6.73
C GLY A 120 -13.28 -2.51 5.96
N GLN A 121 -14.50 -2.23 6.39
CA GLN A 121 -15.30 -1.18 5.75
C GLN A 121 -14.70 0.21 6.01
N ASN A 122 -14.84 1.11 5.02
CA ASN A 122 -14.39 2.51 5.08
C ASN A 122 -12.87 2.76 5.04
N HIS A 123 -12.04 1.70 4.89
CA HIS A 123 -10.59 1.84 4.79
C HIS A 123 -10.05 1.51 3.39
N TYR A 124 -10.91 1.55 2.39
CA TYR A 124 -10.52 1.36 0.99
C TYR A 124 -11.46 2.11 0.05
N GLN A 125 -11.00 2.31 -1.17
CA GLN A 125 -11.81 2.79 -2.30
C GLN A 125 -11.46 1.98 -3.54
N ILE A 126 -12.49 1.62 -4.30
CA ILE A 126 -12.32 0.97 -5.61
C ILE A 126 -12.48 2.06 -6.67
N LEU A 127 -11.50 2.16 -7.55
CA LEU A 127 -11.47 3.10 -8.65
C LEU A 127 -11.98 2.39 -9.91
N THR A 128 -12.75 3.11 -10.73
CA THR A 128 -13.25 2.59 -12.00
C THR A 128 -12.19 2.63 -13.08
N THR A 129 -11.33 3.63 -13.03
CA THR A 129 -10.25 3.83 -13.99
C THR A 129 -8.97 4.33 -13.30
N PRO A 130 -7.79 4.14 -13.89
CA PRO A 130 -6.55 4.72 -13.37
C PRO A 130 -6.57 6.25 -13.27
N VAL A 131 -7.37 6.92 -14.12
CA VAL A 131 -7.51 8.39 -14.11
C VAL A 131 -8.13 8.89 -12.80
N ASP A 132 -9.00 8.07 -12.17
CA ASP A 132 -9.64 8.42 -10.90
C ASP A 132 -8.66 8.43 -9.71
N LEU A 133 -7.46 7.85 -9.88
CA LEU A 133 -6.46 7.74 -8.82
C LEU A 133 -6.06 9.12 -8.27
N LEU A 134 -5.78 10.08 -9.17
CA LEU A 134 -5.36 11.42 -8.76
C LEU A 134 -6.44 12.12 -7.93
N SER A 135 -7.68 12.14 -8.43
CA SER A 135 -8.80 12.77 -7.72
C SER A 135 -9.08 12.11 -6.37
N SER A 136 -8.93 10.79 -6.29
CA SER A 136 -9.12 10.04 -5.05
C SER A 136 -8.01 10.28 -4.03
N LEU A 137 -6.76 10.39 -4.47
CA LEU A 137 -5.64 10.76 -3.61
C LEU A 137 -5.78 12.18 -3.05
N VAL A 138 -6.21 13.14 -3.89
CA VAL A 138 -6.45 14.52 -3.45
C VAL A 138 -7.55 14.55 -2.40
N LYS A 139 -8.71 13.94 -2.66
CA LYS A 139 -9.82 13.86 -1.69
C LYS A 139 -9.40 13.19 -0.39
N PHE A 140 -8.62 12.12 -0.48
CA PHE A 140 -8.10 11.44 0.70
C PHE A 140 -7.17 12.35 1.50
N TYR A 141 -6.24 13.05 0.85
CA TYR A 141 -5.33 14.00 1.49
C TYR A 141 -6.06 15.16 2.18
N GLU A 142 -7.08 15.74 1.52
CA GLU A 142 -7.93 16.76 2.12
C GLU A 142 -8.62 16.24 3.39
N LYS A 143 -9.15 15.01 3.34
CA LYS A 143 -9.74 14.36 4.52
C LYS A 143 -8.72 14.19 5.66
N LEU A 144 -7.47 13.85 5.35
CA LEU A 144 -6.42 13.71 6.36
C LEU A 144 -6.07 15.05 7.03
N LYS A 145 -6.10 16.15 6.30
CA LYS A 145 -5.86 17.50 6.88
C LYS A 145 -6.91 17.92 7.90
N CYS A 146 -8.11 17.39 7.80
CA CYS A 146 -9.22 17.68 8.72
C CYS A 146 -9.22 16.81 9.96
N LEU A 147 -8.30 15.84 10.08
CA LEU A 147 -8.16 15.03 11.28
C LEU A 147 -7.41 15.80 12.37
N PRO A 148 -7.93 15.79 13.62
CA PRO A 148 -7.36 16.53 14.75
C PRO A 148 -5.96 16.04 15.16
#